data_a610f7d2d72a552c08b66048e2240a34
#
_entry.id   a610f7d2d72a552c08b66048e2240a34
#
_cell.length_a   1.000
_cell.length_b   1.000
_cell.length_c   1.000
_cell.angle_alpha   90.00
_cell.angle_beta   90.00
_cell.angle_gamma   90.00
#
_symmetry.space_group_name_H-M   'P 1'
#
loop_
_entity.id
_entity.type
_entity.pdbx_description
1 polymer ?
#
loop_
_entity_poly.entity_id
_entity_poly.type
_entity_poly.pdbx_seq_one_letter_code
_entity_poly.pdbx_strand_id
1 'polypeptide(L)'
;DTLNAKAAIYAVQTEMEALGVALPLMISGTITDASGRTLSGQTTEAFYNSLRHAEPLSFGLNCALGPDELRQYVAELSRIAEGYVTAHPNAGLPNAFGEYDLDAELMAQQIGEWATAGFLNIIGGCCGTTPQHIAAMVAAVEGVAPRQLPTIPVACRLSGLEPLNITAESLFV
;
A
#
# COMPACT_ATOMS: atom_id res chain seq x y z
N ASP A 1 -10.65 2.27 -7.28
CA ASP A 1 -11.10 3.42 -8.08
C ASP A 1 -10.75 4.73 -7.35
N THR A 2 -9.81 5.49 -7.92
CA THR A 2 -9.31 6.73 -7.32
C THR A 2 -10.30 7.88 -7.36
N LEU A 3 -11.28 7.88 -8.26
CA LEU A 3 -12.33 8.90 -8.28
C LEU A 3 -13.23 8.78 -7.04
N ASN A 4 -13.66 7.58 -6.72
CA ASN A 4 -14.43 7.33 -5.49
C ASN A 4 -13.60 7.57 -4.22
N ALA A 5 -12.32 7.21 -4.25
CA ALA A 5 -11.42 7.51 -3.13
C ALA A 5 -11.27 9.03 -2.91
N LYS A 6 -11.15 9.83 -3.97
CA LYS A 6 -11.12 11.30 -3.87
C LYS A 6 -12.43 11.85 -3.28
N ALA A 7 -13.57 11.33 -3.72
CA ALA A 7 -14.86 11.75 -3.16
C ALA A 7 -14.97 11.41 -1.66
N ALA A 8 -14.51 10.23 -1.26
CA ALA A 8 -14.48 9.84 0.15
C ALA A 8 -13.52 10.70 0.98
N ILE A 9 -12.32 10.98 0.48
CA ILE A 9 -11.35 11.88 1.12
C ILE A 9 -11.96 13.26 1.32
N TYR A 10 -12.55 13.83 0.26
CA TYR A 10 -13.21 15.13 0.32
C TYR A 10 -14.31 15.17 1.39
N ALA A 11 -15.18 14.16 1.41
CA ALA A 11 -16.25 14.08 2.40
C ALA A 11 -15.72 14.00 3.83
N VAL A 12 -14.72 13.14 4.07
CA VAL A 12 -14.09 12.98 5.40
C VAL A 12 -13.42 14.28 5.86
N GLN A 13 -12.65 14.93 4.97
CA GLN A 13 -11.98 16.18 5.29
C GLN A 13 -12.99 17.30 5.59
N THR A 14 -14.07 17.41 4.81
CA THR A 14 -15.15 18.37 5.04
C THR A 14 -15.83 18.17 6.40
N GLU A 15 -16.11 16.91 6.77
CA GLU A 15 -16.69 16.59 8.08
C GLU A 15 -15.71 16.88 9.23
N MET A 16 -14.44 16.58 9.08
CA MET A 16 -13.41 16.89 10.07
C MET A 16 -13.32 18.42 10.30
N GLU A 17 -13.34 19.19 9.23
CA GLU A 17 -13.37 20.67 9.32
C GLU A 17 -14.62 21.17 10.04
N ALA A 18 -15.80 20.66 9.68
CA ALA A 18 -17.07 21.04 10.29
C ALA A 18 -17.13 20.70 11.79
N LEU A 19 -16.52 19.60 12.20
CA LEU A 19 -16.46 19.14 13.59
C LEU A 19 -15.29 19.75 14.39
N GLY A 20 -14.36 20.44 13.73
CA GLY A 20 -13.17 21.00 14.36
C GLY A 20 -12.20 19.92 14.87
N VAL A 21 -12.15 18.74 14.23
CA VAL A 21 -11.28 17.61 14.59
C VAL A 21 -10.29 17.32 13.48
N ALA A 22 -9.14 16.77 13.85
CA ALA A 22 -8.13 16.28 12.91
C ALA A 22 -7.81 14.81 13.22
N LEU A 23 -8.28 13.90 12.37
CA LEU A 23 -8.01 12.48 12.50
C LEU A 23 -7.02 12.05 11.37
N PRO A 24 -6.09 11.15 11.67
CA PRO A 24 -5.19 10.64 10.66
C PRO A 24 -5.95 9.83 9.61
N LEU A 25 -5.68 10.11 8.33
CA LEU A 25 -6.18 9.32 7.21
C LEU A 25 -5.21 8.18 6.92
N MET A 26 -5.73 7.00 6.68
CA MET A 26 -4.99 5.85 6.18
C MET A 26 -5.63 5.40 4.86
N ILE A 27 -4.86 5.39 3.78
CA ILE A 27 -5.35 5.01 2.44
C ILE A 27 -4.78 3.66 2.08
N SER A 28 -5.63 2.73 1.69
CA SER A 28 -5.24 1.40 1.24
C SER A 28 -5.92 1.06 -0.08
N GLY A 29 -5.15 0.57 -1.04
CA GLY A 29 -5.61 0.17 -2.36
C GLY A 29 -5.44 -1.32 -2.60
N THR A 30 -6.06 -1.80 -3.67
CA THR A 30 -5.98 -3.19 -4.08
C THR A 30 -5.44 -3.29 -5.49
N ILE A 31 -4.34 -4.05 -5.65
CA ILE A 31 -3.86 -4.53 -6.95
C ILE A 31 -4.64 -5.81 -7.24
N THR A 32 -5.47 -5.80 -8.27
CA THR A 32 -6.51 -6.79 -8.45
C THR A 32 -6.02 -8.12 -9.02
N ASP A 33 -4.91 -8.11 -9.72
CA ASP A 33 -4.36 -9.28 -10.38
C ASP A 33 -2.87 -9.12 -10.73
N ALA A 34 -2.31 -10.13 -11.37
CA ALA A 34 -0.91 -10.16 -11.81
C ALA A 34 -0.54 -9.09 -12.85
N SER A 35 -1.50 -8.32 -13.39
CA SER A 35 -1.19 -7.19 -14.28
C SER A 35 -0.55 -6.00 -13.54
N GLY A 36 -0.61 -6.01 -12.20
CA GLY A 36 -0.07 -4.95 -11.36
C GLY A 36 -0.92 -3.69 -11.31
N ARG A 37 -2.21 -3.82 -11.61
CA ARG A 37 -3.11 -2.68 -11.70
C ARG A 37 -4.26 -2.78 -10.70
N THR A 38 -4.76 -1.61 -10.30
CA THR A 38 -6.04 -1.51 -9.60
C THR A 38 -7.18 -1.88 -10.56
N LEU A 39 -8.37 -2.12 -10.02
CA LEU A 39 -9.54 -2.46 -10.85
C LEU A 39 -9.86 -1.39 -11.90
N SER A 40 -9.55 -0.14 -11.64
CA SER A 40 -9.69 0.97 -12.61
C SER A 40 -8.50 1.12 -13.57
N GLY A 41 -7.54 0.20 -13.53
CA GLY A 41 -6.44 0.10 -14.48
C GLY A 41 -5.18 0.89 -14.12
N GLN A 42 -5.12 1.53 -12.96
CA GLN A 42 -3.96 2.31 -12.54
C GLN A 42 -2.82 1.43 -11.99
N THR A 43 -1.59 1.78 -12.33
CA THR A 43 -0.38 1.25 -11.67
C THR A 43 -0.28 1.74 -10.23
N THR A 44 0.59 1.14 -9.43
CA THR A 44 0.82 1.51 -8.02
C THR A 44 1.19 2.99 -7.88
N GLU A 45 2.14 3.47 -8.68
CA GLU A 45 2.55 4.88 -8.63
C GLU A 45 1.44 5.82 -9.12
N ALA A 46 0.70 5.45 -10.18
CA ALA A 46 -0.43 6.26 -10.65
C ALA A 46 -1.53 6.38 -9.58
N PHE A 47 -1.84 5.28 -8.90
CA PHE A 47 -2.75 5.27 -7.75
C PHE A 47 -2.25 6.18 -6.63
N TYR A 48 -0.98 6.07 -6.24
CA TYR A 48 -0.38 6.92 -5.21
C TYR A 48 -0.43 8.41 -5.61
N ASN A 49 0.04 8.76 -6.82
CA ASN A 49 0.04 10.15 -7.32
C ASN A 49 -1.37 10.77 -7.36
N SER A 50 -2.41 9.97 -7.63
CA SER A 50 -3.79 10.43 -7.64
C SER A 50 -4.29 10.88 -6.27
N LEU A 51 -3.78 10.31 -5.18
CA LEU A 51 -4.34 10.47 -3.83
C LEU A 51 -3.37 11.11 -2.82
N ARG A 52 -2.08 11.29 -3.17
CA ARG A 52 -1.07 11.82 -2.26
C ARG A 52 -1.37 13.23 -1.73
N HIS A 53 -2.18 14.01 -2.46
CA HIS A 53 -2.61 15.35 -2.04
C HIS A 53 -3.41 15.36 -0.74
N ALA A 54 -3.94 14.20 -0.31
CA ALA A 54 -4.62 14.06 0.97
C ALA A 54 -3.67 14.00 2.18
N GLU A 55 -2.35 13.95 1.93
CA GLU A 55 -1.30 13.85 2.95
C GLU A 55 -1.62 12.79 4.04
N PRO A 56 -1.95 11.55 3.64
CA PRO A 56 -2.37 10.55 4.60
C PRO A 56 -1.22 10.15 5.53
N LEU A 57 -1.57 9.75 6.75
CA LEU A 57 -0.64 9.14 7.71
C LEU A 57 0.06 7.94 7.08
N SER A 58 -0.71 7.10 6.39
CA SER A 58 -0.16 5.93 5.71
C SER A 58 -0.84 5.68 4.38
N PHE A 59 -0.07 5.08 3.48
CA PHE A 59 -0.51 4.64 2.17
C PHE A 59 -0.13 3.17 2.00
N GLY A 60 -1.02 2.33 1.51
CA GLY A 60 -0.73 0.92 1.46
C GLY A 60 -1.52 0.12 0.45
N LEU A 61 -1.25 -1.19 0.49
CA LEU A 61 -1.90 -2.16 -0.37
C LEU A 61 -2.48 -3.30 0.47
N ASN A 62 -3.64 -3.79 0.05
CA ASN A 62 -4.31 -4.90 0.71
C ASN A 62 -5.01 -5.81 -0.27
N CYS A 63 -5.24 -7.06 0.16
CA CYS A 63 -6.11 -8.02 -0.51
C CYS A 63 -5.65 -8.43 -1.92
N ALA A 64 -6.47 -9.24 -2.59
CA ALA A 64 -6.36 -9.83 -3.92
C ALA A 64 -5.14 -10.73 -4.13
N LEU A 65 -3.97 -10.30 -3.72
CA LEU A 65 -2.70 -11.01 -3.88
C LEU A 65 -2.16 -11.53 -2.56
N GLY A 66 -1.39 -12.60 -2.63
CA GLY A 66 -0.56 -13.08 -1.52
C GLY A 66 0.71 -12.26 -1.36
N PRO A 67 1.53 -12.56 -0.33
CA PRO A 67 2.76 -11.81 -0.09
C PRO A 67 3.74 -11.89 -1.27
N ASP A 68 3.86 -13.04 -1.92
CA ASP A 68 4.82 -13.23 -3.01
C ASP A 68 4.55 -12.27 -4.18
N GLU A 69 3.31 -12.22 -4.63
CA GLU A 69 2.91 -11.37 -5.74
C GLU A 69 2.85 -9.89 -5.37
N LEU A 70 2.45 -9.58 -4.12
CA LEU A 70 2.28 -8.19 -3.66
C LEU A 70 3.62 -7.49 -3.41
N ARG A 71 4.69 -8.23 -3.15
CA ARG A 71 6.02 -7.75 -2.77
C ARG A 71 6.53 -6.61 -3.65
N GLN A 72 6.49 -6.79 -4.97
CA GLN A 72 7.03 -5.81 -5.91
C GLN A 72 6.31 -4.45 -5.83
N TYR A 73 5.01 -4.45 -5.62
CA TYR A 73 4.20 -3.23 -5.53
C TYR A 73 4.40 -2.52 -4.19
N VAL A 74 4.58 -3.28 -3.11
CA VAL A 74 4.96 -2.71 -1.81
C VAL A 74 6.36 -2.11 -1.87
N ALA A 75 7.30 -2.77 -2.52
CA ALA A 75 8.65 -2.25 -2.74
C ALA A 75 8.65 -0.97 -3.60
N GLU A 76 7.79 -0.89 -4.63
CA GLU A 76 7.59 0.33 -5.41
C GLU A 76 7.04 1.46 -4.52
N LEU A 77 5.95 1.19 -3.80
CA LEU A 77 5.33 2.16 -2.91
C LEU A 77 6.30 2.66 -1.84
N SER A 78 7.15 1.77 -1.31
CA SER A 78 8.13 2.13 -0.29
C SER A 78 9.16 3.18 -0.74
N ARG A 79 9.41 3.29 -2.04
CA ARG A 79 10.36 4.26 -2.61
C ARG A 79 9.72 5.63 -2.88
N ILE A 80 8.40 5.68 -3.08
CA ILE A 80 7.70 6.89 -3.53
C ILE A 80 6.78 7.52 -2.48
N ALA A 81 6.38 6.75 -1.46
CA ALA A 81 5.45 7.25 -0.44
C ALA A 81 6.17 8.14 0.58
N GLU A 82 5.66 9.36 0.76
CA GLU A 82 6.16 10.35 1.74
C GLU A 82 5.71 10.04 3.16
N GLY A 83 4.54 9.39 3.33
CA GLY A 83 4.02 8.90 4.60
C GLY A 83 4.44 7.45 4.89
N TYR A 84 3.86 6.87 5.93
CA TYR A 84 4.10 5.48 6.29
C TYR A 84 3.53 4.53 5.24
N VAL A 85 4.18 3.37 5.08
CA VAL A 85 3.71 2.30 4.17
C VAL A 85 3.11 1.16 4.95
N THR A 86 1.92 0.72 4.53
CA THR A 86 1.21 -0.41 5.12
C THR A 86 0.98 -1.50 4.09
N ALA A 87 0.95 -2.77 4.53
CA ALA A 87 0.61 -3.89 3.69
C ALA A 87 -0.24 -4.93 4.43
N HIS A 88 -1.29 -5.40 3.76
CA HIS A 88 -2.23 -6.40 4.27
C HIS A 88 -2.54 -7.43 3.18
N PRO A 89 -1.59 -8.32 2.84
CA PRO A 89 -1.80 -9.37 1.84
C PRO A 89 -2.78 -10.43 2.32
N ASN A 90 -3.33 -11.19 1.38
CA ASN A 90 -4.05 -12.42 1.68
C ASN A 90 -3.05 -13.50 2.17
N ALA A 91 -3.55 -14.53 2.85
CA ALA A 91 -2.78 -15.73 3.17
C ALA A 91 -2.57 -16.62 1.92
N GLY A 92 -1.90 -16.07 0.92
CA GLY A 92 -1.73 -16.66 -0.41
C GLY A 92 -2.86 -16.32 -1.38
N LEU A 93 -2.94 -17.09 -2.46
CA LEU A 93 -4.05 -17.02 -3.42
C LEU A 93 -5.12 -18.07 -3.07
N PRO A 94 -6.39 -17.81 -3.37
CA PRO A 94 -7.44 -18.80 -3.12
C PRO A 94 -7.23 -20.05 -4.00
N ASN A 95 -7.35 -21.22 -3.38
CA ASN A 95 -7.32 -22.50 -4.09
C ASN A 95 -8.64 -22.76 -4.86
N ALA A 96 -8.76 -23.93 -5.51
CA ALA A 96 -9.93 -24.30 -6.29
C ALA A 96 -11.25 -24.36 -5.46
N PHE A 97 -11.16 -24.44 -4.15
CA PHE A 97 -12.30 -24.43 -3.22
C PHE A 97 -12.55 -23.04 -2.62
N GLY A 98 -11.74 -22.03 -2.96
CA GLY A 98 -11.82 -20.67 -2.39
C GLY A 98 -11.15 -20.53 -1.03
N GLU A 99 -10.37 -21.53 -0.61
CA GLU A 99 -9.64 -21.52 0.67
C GLU A 99 -8.24 -20.93 0.48
N TYR A 100 -7.65 -20.43 1.54
CA TYR A 100 -6.31 -19.84 1.56
C TYR A 100 -5.36 -20.77 2.31
N ASP A 101 -4.30 -21.21 1.63
CA ASP A 101 -3.45 -22.31 2.08
C ASP A 101 -2.06 -21.86 2.57
N LEU A 102 -1.73 -20.56 2.48
CA LEU A 102 -0.46 -20.06 2.98
C LEU A 102 -0.45 -20.13 4.52
N ASP A 103 0.46 -20.91 5.07
CA ASP A 103 0.57 -21.04 6.51
C ASP A 103 1.19 -19.79 7.18
N ALA A 104 1.02 -19.72 8.51
CA ALA A 104 1.45 -18.57 9.29
C ALA A 104 2.96 -18.37 9.30
N GLU A 105 3.74 -19.46 9.28
CA GLU A 105 5.21 -19.42 9.33
C GLU A 105 5.79 -18.89 8.03
N LEU A 106 5.32 -19.40 6.89
CA LEU A 106 5.75 -18.94 5.57
C LEU A 106 5.33 -17.50 5.29
N MET A 107 4.09 -17.11 5.66
CA MET A 107 3.65 -15.73 5.57
C MET A 107 4.52 -14.79 6.43
N ALA A 108 4.84 -15.18 7.64
CA ALA A 108 5.70 -14.42 8.54
C ALA A 108 7.12 -14.27 8.00
N GLN A 109 7.67 -15.32 7.39
CA GLN A 109 8.98 -15.26 6.74
C GLN A 109 9.00 -14.25 5.59
N GLN A 110 7.99 -14.23 4.73
CA GLN A 110 7.88 -13.29 3.60
C GLN A 110 7.72 -11.84 4.08
N ILE A 111 6.86 -11.60 5.06
CA ILE A 111 6.66 -10.26 5.64
C ILE A 111 7.89 -9.79 6.42
N GLY A 112 8.57 -10.69 7.13
CA GLY A 112 9.84 -10.40 7.81
C GLY A 112 10.94 -9.98 6.84
N GLU A 113 11.00 -10.58 5.65
CA GLU A 113 11.89 -10.15 4.57
C GLU A 113 11.58 -8.71 4.12
N TRP A 114 10.29 -8.36 3.91
CA TRP A 114 9.91 -7.00 3.53
C TRP A 114 10.26 -5.97 4.60
N ALA A 115 10.05 -6.32 5.87
CA ALA A 115 10.43 -5.45 6.99
C ALA A 115 11.94 -5.25 7.04
N THR A 116 12.72 -6.32 6.90
CA THR A 116 14.19 -6.27 6.86
C THR A 116 14.72 -5.48 5.67
N ALA A 117 14.05 -5.57 4.52
CA ALA A 117 14.34 -4.76 3.33
C ALA A 117 13.94 -3.28 3.48
N GLY A 118 13.30 -2.90 4.59
CA GLY A 118 12.90 -1.53 4.87
C GLY A 118 11.70 -1.05 4.05
N PHE A 119 10.76 -1.94 3.72
CA PHE A 119 9.59 -1.56 2.91
C PHE A 119 8.40 -1.06 3.75
N LEU A 120 8.31 -1.47 5.01
CA LEU A 120 7.10 -1.36 5.82
C LEU A 120 7.24 -0.55 7.09
N ASN A 121 6.14 0.08 7.47
CA ASN A 121 5.95 0.68 8.79
C ASN A 121 4.82 -0.02 9.55
N ILE A 122 3.82 -0.52 8.85
CA ILE A 122 2.64 -1.18 9.43
C ILE A 122 2.39 -2.46 8.64
N ILE A 123 2.14 -3.55 9.34
CA ILE A 123 1.83 -4.85 8.76
C ILE A 123 0.50 -5.39 9.28
N GLY A 124 -0.12 -6.22 8.48
CA GLY A 124 -1.29 -6.99 8.84
C GLY A 124 -1.57 -8.05 7.79
N GLY A 125 -2.78 -8.55 7.79
CA GLY A 125 -3.24 -9.52 6.82
C GLY A 125 -4.66 -9.22 6.36
N CYS A 126 -5.11 -9.86 5.29
CA CYS A 126 -6.45 -9.77 4.74
C CYS A 126 -7.08 -11.17 4.65
N CYS A 127 -7.62 -11.56 3.52
CA CYS A 127 -8.35 -12.83 3.37
C CYS A 127 -7.49 -14.04 3.77
N GLY A 128 -8.08 -14.96 4.51
CA GLY A 128 -7.42 -16.18 4.98
C GLY A 128 -6.48 -16.01 6.18
N THR A 129 -6.17 -14.78 6.61
CA THR A 129 -5.32 -14.59 7.79
C THR A 129 -6.07 -14.85 9.08
N THR A 130 -5.38 -15.54 10.00
CA THR A 130 -5.88 -15.93 11.31
C THR A 130 -5.06 -15.24 12.41
N PRO A 131 -5.50 -15.33 13.69
CA PRO A 131 -4.67 -14.84 14.81
C PRO A 131 -3.26 -15.43 14.84
N GLN A 132 -3.07 -16.69 14.39
CA GLN A 132 -1.77 -17.33 14.30
C GLN A 132 -0.86 -16.64 13.28
N HIS A 133 -1.39 -16.26 12.11
CA HIS A 133 -0.66 -15.48 11.11
C HIS A 133 -0.19 -14.14 11.70
N ILE A 134 -1.08 -13.42 12.37
CA ILE A 134 -0.74 -12.14 13.00
C ILE A 134 0.35 -12.31 14.06
N ALA A 135 0.22 -13.32 14.93
CA ALA A 135 1.21 -13.59 15.96
C ALA A 135 2.59 -13.93 15.38
N ALA A 136 2.62 -14.74 14.32
CA ALA A 136 3.87 -15.10 13.63
C ALA A 136 4.51 -13.88 12.95
N MET A 137 3.73 -13.04 12.28
CA MET A 137 4.23 -11.80 11.67
C MET A 137 4.78 -10.82 12.70
N VAL A 138 4.11 -10.65 13.85
CA VAL A 138 4.59 -9.81 14.95
C VAL A 138 5.95 -10.30 15.43
N ALA A 139 6.09 -11.61 15.67
CA ALA A 139 7.37 -12.21 16.09
C ALA A 139 8.47 -12.03 15.02
N ALA A 140 8.14 -12.14 13.74
CA ALA A 140 9.11 -12.01 12.65
C ALA A 140 9.67 -10.58 12.48
N VAL A 141 8.94 -9.57 12.92
CA VAL A 141 9.37 -8.16 12.81
C VAL A 141 9.87 -7.58 14.14
N GLU A 142 9.86 -8.37 15.20
CA GLU A 142 10.36 -7.92 16.51
C GLU A 142 11.83 -7.48 16.41
N GLY A 143 12.11 -6.25 16.82
CA GLY A 143 13.46 -5.67 16.77
C GLY A 143 13.91 -5.21 15.36
N VAL A 144 13.10 -5.40 14.32
CA VAL A 144 13.40 -4.88 12.99
C VAL A 144 13.09 -3.38 12.94
N ALA A 145 14.05 -2.60 12.43
CA ALA A 145 13.83 -1.16 12.27
C ALA A 145 12.74 -0.88 11.23
N PRO A 146 11.80 0.04 11.50
CA PRO A 146 10.78 0.39 10.52
C PRO A 146 11.40 1.12 9.31
N ARG A 147 10.66 1.11 8.19
CA ARG A 147 11.03 1.88 6.99
C ARG A 147 11.29 3.33 7.36
N GLN A 148 12.41 3.84 6.85
CA GLN A 148 12.72 5.27 6.92
C GLN A 148 11.92 6.02 5.85
N LEU A 149 11.37 7.18 6.21
CA LEU A 149 10.64 8.02 5.25
C LEU A 149 11.63 8.62 4.25
N PRO A 150 11.44 8.44 2.94
CA PRO A 150 12.33 9.00 1.94
C PRO A 150 12.13 10.52 1.80
N THR A 151 13.20 11.22 1.43
CA THR A 151 13.06 12.59 0.96
C THR A 151 12.73 12.57 -0.54
N ILE A 152 11.52 12.94 -0.88
CA ILE A 152 11.05 12.96 -2.27
C ILE A 152 11.20 14.37 -2.85
N PRO A 153 11.94 14.56 -3.93
CA PRO A 153 12.08 15.86 -4.57
C PRO A 153 10.73 16.41 -5.03
N VAL A 154 10.56 17.73 -4.91
CA VAL A 154 9.38 18.40 -5.45
C VAL A 154 9.39 18.28 -6.98
N ALA A 155 8.29 17.78 -7.54
CA ALA A 155 8.09 17.66 -8.97
C ALA A 155 6.60 17.76 -9.31
N CYS A 156 6.28 18.08 -10.56
CA CYS A 156 4.91 17.96 -11.04
C CYS A 156 4.64 16.46 -11.31
N ARG A 157 3.71 15.89 -10.56
CA ARG A 157 3.31 14.49 -10.70
C ARG A 157 1.85 14.39 -11.09
N LEU A 158 1.63 13.92 -12.31
CA LEU A 158 0.31 13.71 -12.86
C LEU A 158 0.01 12.20 -12.91
N SER A 159 -1.25 11.88 -13.00
CA SER A 159 -1.69 10.49 -13.00
C SER A 159 -2.89 10.28 -13.92
N GLY A 160 -2.71 9.42 -14.88
CA GLY A 160 -3.78 8.74 -15.62
C GLY A 160 -3.85 7.28 -15.16
N LEU A 161 -3.78 6.34 -16.09
CA LEU A 161 -3.54 4.92 -15.79
C LEU A 161 -2.08 4.68 -15.42
N GLU A 162 -1.19 5.47 -16.00
CA GLU A 162 0.24 5.52 -15.73
C GLU A 162 0.61 6.83 -15.02
N PRO A 163 1.71 6.86 -14.26
CA PRO A 163 2.23 8.11 -13.72
C PRO A 163 2.92 8.94 -14.81
N LEU A 164 2.82 10.25 -14.70
CA LEU A 164 3.64 11.19 -15.46
C LEU A 164 4.34 12.12 -14.49
N ASN A 165 5.63 11.92 -14.30
CA ASN A 165 6.47 12.75 -13.45
C ASN A 165 7.28 13.71 -14.32
N ILE A 166 7.06 15.01 -14.14
CA ILE A 166 7.77 16.05 -14.84
C ILE A 166 8.90 16.54 -13.95
N THR A 167 10.12 16.29 -14.37
CA THR A 167 11.35 16.70 -13.70
C THR A 167 12.11 17.75 -14.52
N ALA A 168 13.19 18.29 -13.97
CA ALA A 168 14.05 19.22 -14.71
C ALA A 168 14.72 18.59 -15.96
N GLU A 169 14.75 17.25 -16.01
CA GLU A 169 15.34 16.49 -17.13
C GLU A 169 14.29 16.03 -18.14
N SER A 170 13.02 16.29 -17.87
CA SER A 170 11.94 15.91 -18.81
C SER A 170 11.99 16.76 -20.06
N LEU A 171 12.05 16.12 -21.21
CA LEU A 171 12.03 16.75 -22.51
C LEU A 171 10.62 16.59 -23.12
N PHE A 172 9.96 17.71 -23.32
CA PHE A 172 8.69 17.76 -24.08
C PHE A 172 8.98 18.36 -25.46
N VAL A 173 8.73 17.58 -26.50
CA VAL A 173 8.89 17.99 -27.89
C VAL A 173 7.50 18.22 -28.50
#